data_d5bf021a986678c48b531cfbe8a4cbee
#
_entry.id   d5bf021a986678c48b531cfbe8a4cbee
#
_cell.length_a   1.000
_cell.length_b   1.000
_cell.length_c   1.000
_cell.angle_alpha   90.00
_cell.angle_beta   90.00
_cell.angle_gamma   90.00
#
_symmetry.space_group_name_H-M   'P 1'
#
loop_
_entity.id
_entity.type
_entity.pdbx_description
1 polymer ?
#
loop_
_entity_poly.entity_id
_entity_poly.type
_entity_poly.pdbx_seq_one_letter_code
_entity_poly.pdbx_strand_id
1 'polypeptide(L)'
;TVRKDPISLRLGFASDDFGYAIDLGLPAPGRSLFNRDPEIKAEAIWVGEHLKRSNALATRTGPHVAGLDINGNRTTLASNLAPFDSMITHAASPKEAPEIYDLRDQIRSWQFYDQLRTDRDAGSRWPQVGTRTLRLAEDGTNIAAAMQTIIELGDVNALADAIDDAFPESRIEIYE
;
A
#
# COMPACT_ATOMS: atom_id res chain seq x y z
N THR A 1 13.03 20.37 29.67
CA THR A 1 13.98 19.25 29.45
C THR A 1 14.14 19.08 27.94
N VAL A 2 15.32 19.38 27.42
CA VAL A 2 15.61 19.15 25.98
C VAL A 2 15.72 17.64 25.79
N ARG A 3 14.89 17.07 24.93
CA ARG A 3 14.97 15.66 24.56
C ARG A 3 16.31 15.40 23.87
N LYS A 4 17.08 14.45 24.38
CA LYS A 4 18.41 14.11 23.84
C LYS A 4 18.33 13.14 22.68
N ASP A 5 17.25 12.34 22.61
CA ASP A 5 17.10 11.31 21.57
C ASP A 5 16.16 11.80 20.46
N PRO A 6 16.51 11.59 19.20
CA PRO A 6 15.65 11.91 18.08
C PRO A 6 14.38 11.04 18.15
N ILE A 7 13.25 11.66 17.82
CA ILE A 7 12.00 10.91 17.64
C ILE A 7 12.05 10.26 16.27
N SER A 8 11.85 8.95 16.22
CA SER A 8 11.78 8.17 14.99
C SER A 8 10.63 7.19 15.09
N LEU A 9 9.79 7.17 14.06
CA LEU A 9 8.76 6.17 13.83
C LEU A 9 9.09 5.46 12.53
N ARG A 10 9.40 4.18 12.62
CA ARG A 10 9.73 3.35 11.46
C ARG A 10 8.57 2.42 11.16
N LEU A 11 8.12 2.50 9.92
CA LEU A 11 7.06 1.65 9.38
C LEU A 11 7.61 0.97 8.14
N GLY A 12 7.12 -0.23 7.86
CA GLY A 12 7.51 -0.94 6.64
C GLY A 12 6.83 -2.28 6.53
N PHE A 13 6.96 -2.86 5.37
CA PHE A 13 6.54 -4.22 5.05
C PHE A 13 7.54 -4.84 4.09
N ALA A 14 7.52 -6.15 4.00
CA ALA A 14 8.24 -6.91 2.99
C ALA A 14 7.35 -8.07 2.52
N SER A 15 7.44 -8.37 1.24
CA SER A 15 6.90 -9.55 0.59
C SER A 15 8.03 -10.30 -0.12
N ASP A 16 7.70 -11.35 -0.85
CA ASP A 16 8.68 -12.10 -1.65
C ASP A 16 9.26 -11.23 -2.78
N ASP A 17 8.47 -10.30 -3.32
CA ASP A 17 8.87 -9.43 -4.43
C ASP A 17 9.54 -8.16 -3.95
N PHE A 18 8.88 -7.38 -3.08
CA PHE A 18 9.34 -6.05 -2.65
C PHE A 18 9.18 -5.85 -1.15
N GLY A 19 10.15 -5.12 -0.61
CA GLY A 19 10.03 -4.47 0.69
C GLY A 19 10.04 -2.96 0.56
N TYR A 20 9.34 -2.31 1.49
CA TYR A 20 9.32 -0.85 1.65
C TYR A 20 9.43 -0.48 3.11
N ALA A 21 10.20 0.56 3.40
CA ALA A 21 10.27 1.15 4.74
C ALA A 21 10.36 2.67 4.67
N ILE A 22 9.78 3.31 5.68
CA ILE A 22 9.79 4.75 5.89
C ILE A 22 10.18 5.06 7.33
N ASP A 23 11.07 6.04 7.50
CA ASP A 23 11.48 6.60 8.80
C ASP A 23 10.96 8.03 8.91
N LEU A 24 10.05 8.25 9.84
CA LEU A 24 9.44 9.53 10.16
C LEU A 24 10.06 10.10 11.43
N GLY A 25 10.34 11.38 11.45
CA GLY A 25 10.86 12.05 12.62
C GLY A 25 10.39 13.49 12.71
N LEU A 26 10.64 14.16 13.82
CA LEU A 26 10.36 15.58 13.95
C LEU A 26 11.45 16.42 13.25
N PRO A 27 11.09 17.62 12.75
CA PRO A 27 12.07 18.56 12.24
C PRO A 27 13.11 18.93 13.30
N ALA A 28 14.26 19.40 12.85
CA ALA A 28 15.23 20.02 13.75
C ALA A 28 14.60 21.21 14.46
N PRO A 29 14.87 21.42 15.76
CA PRO A 29 14.35 22.56 16.51
C PRO A 29 14.63 23.88 15.80
N GLY A 30 13.61 24.65 15.52
CA GLY A 30 13.71 25.92 14.76
C GLY A 30 12.58 26.88 15.10
N ARG A 31 12.51 27.98 14.36
CA ARG A 31 11.47 29.03 14.53
C ARG A 31 10.17 28.73 13.79
N SER A 32 10.07 27.60 13.10
CA SER A 32 8.87 27.21 12.37
C SER A 32 7.71 26.95 13.32
N LEU A 33 6.50 27.33 12.93
CA LEU A 33 5.27 26.95 13.63
C LEU A 33 4.96 25.46 13.46
N PHE A 34 5.58 24.79 12.49
CA PHE A 34 5.42 23.38 12.12
C PHE A 34 6.44 22.45 12.78
N ASN A 35 7.05 22.84 13.90
CA ASN A 35 8.06 22.04 14.60
C ASN A 35 7.55 20.66 15.12
N ARG A 36 6.26 20.39 15.02
CA ARG A 36 5.63 19.13 15.45
C ARG A 36 5.11 18.31 14.28
N ASP A 37 5.21 18.83 13.06
CA ASP A 37 4.80 18.09 11.87
C ASP A 37 5.88 17.07 11.53
N PRO A 38 5.50 15.79 11.34
CA PRO A 38 6.49 14.76 11.00
C PRO A 38 7.13 15.03 9.63
N GLU A 39 8.41 14.77 9.55
CA GLU A 39 9.17 14.76 8.30
C GLU A 39 9.62 13.36 7.96
N ILE A 40 9.66 13.05 6.68
CA ILE A 40 10.25 11.81 6.18
C ILE A 40 11.78 11.97 6.18
N LYS A 41 12.45 11.21 7.03
CA LYS A 41 13.92 11.25 7.17
C LYS A 41 14.60 10.31 6.19
N ALA A 42 14.02 9.14 6.00
CA ALA A 42 14.53 8.14 5.06
C ALA A 42 13.38 7.28 4.52
N GLU A 43 13.54 6.78 3.32
CA GLU A 43 12.72 5.74 2.72
C GLU A 43 13.62 4.76 1.97
N ALA A 44 13.19 3.50 1.86
CA ALA A 44 13.88 2.51 1.06
C ALA A 44 12.89 1.54 0.41
N ILE A 45 13.21 1.14 -0.82
CA ILE A 45 12.58 0.05 -1.57
C ILE A 45 13.64 -0.98 -1.89
N TRP A 46 13.34 -2.25 -1.68
CA TRP A 46 14.30 -3.33 -1.96
C TRP A 46 13.59 -4.61 -2.43
N VAL A 47 14.36 -5.56 -2.97
CA VAL A 47 13.87 -6.89 -3.35
C VAL A 47 14.12 -7.87 -2.20
N GLY A 48 13.11 -8.71 -1.93
CA GLY A 48 13.19 -9.78 -0.93
C GLY A 48 12.92 -9.32 0.51
N GLU A 49 13.08 -10.22 1.44
CA GLU A 49 12.62 -10.07 2.82
C GLU A 49 13.36 -8.97 3.61
N HIS A 50 14.66 -8.83 3.40
CA HIS A 50 15.50 -7.94 4.22
C HIS A 50 16.26 -6.93 3.39
N LEU A 51 16.21 -5.66 3.80
CA LEU A 51 16.97 -4.57 3.17
C LEU A 51 18.47 -4.79 3.34
N LYS A 52 19.17 -4.78 2.21
CA LYS A 52 20.64 -4.74 2.10
C LYS A 52 21.02 -3.70 1.06
N ARG A 53 22.25 -3.19 1.13
CA ARG A 53 22.74 -2.23 0.13
C ARG A 53 22.73 -2.80 -1.29
N SER A 54 22.93 -4.11 -1.43
CA SER A 54 23.00 -4.80 -2.73
C SER A 54 21.65 -5.02 -3.39
N ASN A 55 20.55 -5.09 -2.61
CA ASN A 55 19.21 -5.33 -3.12
C ASN A 55 18.29 -4.11 -3.03
N ALA A 56 18.81 -2.96 -2.58
CA ALA A 56 18.07 -1.72 -2.54
C ALA A 56 17.86 -1.18 -3.96
N LEU A 57 16.61 -1.09 -4.39
CA LEU A 57 16.19 -0.53 -5.68
C LEU A 57 16.22 0.99 -5.64
N ALA A 58 15.63 1.57 -4.61
CA ALA A 58 15.64 3.01 -4.37
C ALA A 58 15.79 3.34 -2.89
N THR A 59 16.46 4.44 -2.62
CA THR A 59 16.65 4.97 -1.26
C THR A 59 16.48 6.47 -1.24
N ARG A 60 15.87 6.99 -0.19
CA ARG A 60 15.77 8.41 0.10
C ARG A 60 16.52 8.74 1.38
N THR A 61 17.22 9.84 1.38
CA THR A 61 17.82 10.45 2.58
C THR A 61 17.60 11.96 2.51
N GLY A 62 16.77 12.48 3.41
CA GLY A 62 16.35 13.88 3.35
C GLY A 62 15.69 14.22 2.00
N PRO A 63 16.15 15.26 1.27
CA PRO A 63 15.59 15.67 -0.02
C PRO A 63 16.05 14.82 -1.21
N HIS A 64 17.03 13.94 -1.02
CA HIS A 64 17.69 13.21 -2.10
C HIS A 64 17.13 11.81 -2.26
N VAL A 65 16.73 11.47 -3.49
CA VAL A 65 16.30 10.12 -3.89
C VAL A 65 17.31 9.58 -4.89
N ALA A 66 17.86 8.41 -4.59
CA ALA A 66 18.71 7.65 -5.48
C ALA A 66 18.07 6.30 -5.76
N GLY A 67 18.14 5.84 -7.01
CA GLY A 67 17.58 4.58 -7.44
C GLY A 67 18.36 3.94 -8.56
N LEU A 68 17.81 2.88 -9.13
CA LEU A 68 18.34 2.26 -10.33
C LEU A 68 17.62 2.82 -11.56
N ASP A 69 18.37 3.07 -12.62
CA ASP A 69 17.80 3.36 -13.93
C ASP A 69 17.40 2.05 -14.64
N ILE A 70 16.77 2.15 -15.79
CA ILE A 70 16.35 1.03 -16.66
C ILE A 70 17.51 0.09 -17.03
N ASN A 71 18.76 0.53 -16.94
CA ASN A 71 19.95 -0.28 -17.21
C ASN A 71 20.56 -0.89 -15.93
N GLY A 72 19.94 -0.65 -14.76
CA GLY A 72 20.45 -1.11 -13.47
C GLY A 72 21.58 -0.25 -12.88
N ASN A 73 21.85 0.93 -13.44
CA ASN A 73 22.87 1.82 -12.89
C ASN A 73 22.27 2.72 -11.81
N ARG A 74 23.05 2.98 -10.76
CA ARG A 74 22.64 3.93 -9.73
C ARG A 74 22.63 5.35 -10.27
N THR A 75 21.48 6.03 -10.10
CA THR A 75 21.26 7.41 -10.53
C THR A 75 20.52 8.22 -9.49
N THR A 76 20.57 9.53 -9.60
CA THR A 76 19.74 10.43 -8.79
C THR A 76 18.40 10.62 -9.46
N LEU A 77 17.33 10.19 -8.80
CA LEU A 77 15.94 10.32 -9.28
C LEU A 77 15.32 11.66 -8.88
N ALA A 78 15.70 12.19 -7.71
CA ALA A 78 15.29 13.51 -7.24
C ALA A 78 16.31 14.08 -6.24
N SER A 79 16.45 15.40 -6.18
CA SER A 79 17.41 16.09 -5.30
C SER A 79 16.79 17.17 -4.41
N ASN A 80 15.49 17.44 -4.56
CA ASN A 80 14.79 18.54 -3.88
C ASN A 80 13.41 18.13 -3.34
N LEU A 81 13.26 16.86 -2.97
CA LEU A 81 12.00 16.37 -2.46
C LEU A 81 11.66 17.02 -1.11
N ALA A 82 10.44 17.54 -0.99
CA ALA A 82 10.00 18.18 0.24
C ALA A 82 9.97 17.19 1.42
N PRO A 83 10.18 17.65 2.67
CA PRO A 83 10.27 16.75 3.83
C PRO A 83 9.01 15.93 4.10
N PHE A 84 7.85 16.41 3.64
CA PHE A 84 6.55 15.76 3.82
C PHE A 84 6.09 14.95 2.61
N ASP A 85 6.82 15.00 1.49
CA ASP A 85 6.50 14.24 0.27
C ASP A 85 7.24 12.91 0.25
N SER A 86 6.57 11.81 -0.07
CA SER A 86 7.20 10.50 -0.23
C SER A 86 7.83 10.34 -1.61
N MET A 87 8.94 9.60 -1.67
CA MET A 87 9.56 9.23 -2.94
C MET A 87 8.63 8.36 -3.81
N ILE A 88 7.74 7.57 -3.21
CA ILE A 88 6.74 6.79 -3.93
C ILE A 88 5.80 7.69 -4.74
N THR A 89 5.49 8.88 -4.22
CA THR A 89 4.59 9.81 -4.90
C THR A 89 5.29 10.59 -5.99
N HIS A 90 6.51 11.08 -5.73
CA HIS A 90 7.17 12.05 -6.60
C HIS A 90 8.29 11.50 -7.49
N ALA A 91 8.93 10.39 -7.08
CA ALA A 91 9.98 9.76 -7.87
C ALA A 91 9.50 8.57 -8.71
N ALA A 92 8.21 8.21 -8.63
CA ALA A 92 7.63 7.12 -9.40
C ALA A 92 7.45 7.53 -10.87
N SER A 93 8.20 6.90 -11.76
CA SER A 93 8.14 7.12 -13.19
C SER A 93 8.21 5.77 -13.92
N PRO A 94 7.28 5.46 -14.84
CA PRO A 94 7.32 4.19 -15.59
C PRO A 94 8.59 4.03 -16.44
N LYS A 95 9.27 5.13 -16.77
CA LYS A 95 10.47 5.11 -17.61
C LYS A 95 11.77 5.20 -16.82
N GLU A 96 11.78 5.97 -15.74
CA GLU A 96 13.00 6.28 -15.00
C GLU A 96 13.15 5.47 -13.72
N ALA A 97 12.02 5.05 -13.12
CA ALA A 97 11.98 4.28 -11.89
C ALA A 97 10.76 3.35 -11.88
N PRO A 98 10.71 2.34 -12.77
CA PRO A 98 9.57 1.45 -12.90
C PRO A 98 9.24 0.70 -11.60
N GLU A 99 10.25 0.32 -10.81
CA GLU A 99 10.03 -0.42 -9.57
C GLU A 99 9.32 0.43 -8.51
N ILE A 100 9.60 1.74 -8.45
CA ILE A 100 8.88 2.67 -7.57
C ILE A 100 7.43 2.83 -8.06
N TYR A 101 7.26 2.89 -9.38
CA TYR A 101 5.94 3.00 -10.00
C TYR A 101 5.08 1.78 -9.70
N ASP A 102 5.61 0.57 -9.92
CA ASP A 102 4.92 -0.70 -9.70
C ASP A 102 4.53 -0.87 -8.22
N LEU A 103 5.47 -0.58 -7.30
CA LEU A 103 5.19 -0.61 -5.87
C LEU A 103 4.10 0.40 -5.48
N ARG A 104 4.13 1.61 -6.03
CA ARG A 104 3.07 2.61 -5.79
C ARG A 104 1.70 2.08 -6.20
N ASP A 105 1.62 1.49 -7.39
CA ASP A 105 0.35 0.96 -7.91
C ASP A 105 -0.11 -0.27 -7.09
N GLN A 106 0.81 -1.10 -6.63
CA GLN A 106 0.52 -2.19 -5.70
C GLN A 106 -0.04 -1.68 -4.37
N ILE A 107 0.61 -0.69 -3.73
CA ILE A 107 0.10 -0.10 -2.48
C ILE A 107 -1.27 0.56 -2.69
N ARG A 108 -1.49 1.22 -3.83
CA ARG A 108 -2.78 1.82 -4.18
C ARG A 108 -3.89 0.80 -4.40
N SER A 109 -3.53 -0.42 -4.76
CA SER A 109 -4.48 -1.51 -4.93
C SER A 109 -4.88 -2.18 -3.62
N TRP A 110 -4.16 -1.93 -2.51
CA TRP A 110 -4.48 -2.51 -1.21
C TRP A 110 -5.88 -2.10 -0.76
N GLN A 111 -6.58 -3.06 -0.19
CA GLN A 111 -7.90 -2.88 0.40
C GLN A 111 -7.81 -3.18 1.89
N PHE A 112 -8.35 -2.32 2.71
CA PHE A 112 -8.45 -2.49 4.15
C PHE A 112 -9.92 -2.66 4.52
N TYR A 113 -10.27 -3.77 5.16
CA TYR A 113 -11.65 -4.12 5.49
C TYR A 113 -11.93 -4.00 7.00
N ASP A 114 -11.37 -2.99 7.64
CA ASP A 114 -11.57 -2.69 9.06
C ASP A 114 -12.98 -2.16 9.38
N GLN A 115 -13.73 -1.72 8.36
CA GLN A 115 -15.12 -1.26 8.45
C GLN A 115 -16.15 -2.34 8.10
N LEU A 116 -15.73 -3.59 7.84
CA LEU A 116 -16.63 -4.66 7.44
C LEU A 116 -17.63 -4.98 8.56
N ARG A 117 -18.91 -4.75 8.30
CA ARG A 117 -19.99 -5.01 9.24
C ARG A 117 -20.60 -6.38 9.01
N THR A 118 -20.76 -7.14 10.11
CA THR A 118 -21.41 -8.46 10.13
C THR A 118 -22.62 -8.51 11.06
N ASP A 119 -22.94 -7.41 11.72
CA ASP A 119 -24.07 -7.29 12.61
C ASP A 119 -25.42 -7.36 11.86
N ARG A 120 -26.54 -7.38 12.62
CA ARG A 120 -27.88 -7.54 12.08
C ARG A 120 -28.26 -6.43 11.09
N ASP A 121 -27.73 -5.22 11.30
CA ASP A 121 -28.04 -4.04 10.49
C ASP A 121 -26.97 -3.77 9.43
N ALA A 122 -26.05 -4.73 9.19
CA ALA A 122 -25.04 -4.63 8.16
C ALA A 122 -25.68 -4.47 6.77
N GLY A 123 -25.15 -3.54 5.96
CA GLY A 123 -25.66 -3.28 4.61
C GLY A 123 -25.63 -4.50 3.69
N SER A 124 -24.68 -5.43 3.92
CA SER A 124 -24.58 -6.71 3.22
C SER A 124 -25.79 -7.66 3.43
N ARG A 125 -26.63 -7.41 4.45
CA ARG A 125 -27.82 -8.21 4.75
C ARG A 125 -29.11 -7.64 4.14
N TRP A 126 -29.03 -6.51 3.47
CA TRP A 126 -30.16 -5.84 2.86
C TRP A 126 -30.03 -5.83 1.33
N PRO A 127 -31.15 -5.82 0.60
CA PRO A 127 -31.10 -5.64 -0.84
C PRO A 127 -30.31 -4.38 -1.23
N GLN A 128 -29.37 -4.54 -2.14
CA GLN A 128 -28.53 -3.47 -2.67
C GLN A 128 -28.68 -3.38 -4.18
N VAL A 129 -28.49 -2.18 -4.72
CA VAL A 129 -28.40 -2.02 -6.18
C VAL A 129 -27.05 -2.61 -6.64
N GLY A 130 -27.14 -3.72 -7.39
CA GLY A 130 -25.97 -4.40 -7.91
C GLY A 130 -25.39 -3.69 -9.14
N THR A 131 -24.16 -3.20 -9.04
CA THR A 131 -23.38 -2.77 -10.18
C THR A 131 -22.12 -3.63 -10.28
N ARG A 132 -21.70 -3.98 -11.49
CA ARG A 132 -20.46 -4.74 -11.70
C ARG A 132 -19.30 -4.02 -11.03
N THR A 133 -18.56 -4.73 -10.19
CA THR A 133 -17.45 -4.17 -9.43
C THR A 133 -16.31 -5.18 -9.31
N LEU A 134 -15.07 -4.70 -9.45
CA LEU A 134 -13.86 -5.49 -9.21
C LEU A 134 -13.36 -5.38 -7.77
N ARG A 135 -14.06 -4.63 -6.92
CA ARG A 135 -13.63 -4.38 -5.53
C ARG A 135 -14.81 -4.53 -4.58
N LEU A 136 -14.56 -5.19 -3.46
CA LEU A 136 -15.48 -5.19 -2.34
C LEU A 136 -15.46 -3.81 -1.67
N ALA A 137 -16.62 -3.28 -1.31
CA ALA A 137 -16.71 -2.05 -0.52
C ALA A 137 -16.17 -2.29 0.90
N GLU A 138 -15.60 -1.26 1.53
CA GLU A 138 -14.99 -1.35 2.86
C GLU A 138 -15.96 -1.87 3.93
N ASP A 139 -17.25 -1.52 3.82
CA ASP A 139 -18.32 -1.95 4.70
C ASP A 139 -19.01 -3.26 4.25
N GLY A 140 -18.60 -3.83 3.11
CA GLY A 140 -19.15 -5.07 2.55
C GLY A 140 -20.53 -4.95 1.92
N THR A 141 -21.09 -3.74 1.74
CA THR A 141 -22.46 -3.56 1.22
C THR A 141 -22.66 -4.15 -0.17
N ASN A 142 -21.64 -4.14 -1.03
CA ASN A 142 -21.71 -4.63 -2.40
C ASN A 142 -21.26 -6.09 -2.57
N ILE A 143 -21.22 -6.90 -1.50
CA ILE A 143 -20.67 -8.27 -1.55
C ILE A 143 -21.35 -9.15 -2.62
N ALA A 144 -22.66 -9.07 -2.77
CA ALA A 144 -23.37 -9.83 -3.79
C ALA A 144 -22.95 -9.44 -5.22
N ALA A 145 -22.81 -8.14 -5.49
CA ALA A 145 -22.34 -7.64 -6.79
C ALA A 145 -20.86 -8.00 -7.06
N ALA A 146 -20.02 -8.00 -6.04
CA ALA A 146 -18.62 -8.42 -6.15
C ALA A 146 -18.53 -9.92 -6.48
N MET A 147 -19.26 -10.76 -5.77
CA MET A 147 -19.33 -12.21 -6.03
C MET A 147 -19.89 -12.52 -7.42
N GLN A 148 -20.99 -11.85 -7.82
CA GLN A 148 -21.53 -11.97 -9.17
C GLN A 148 -20.50 -11.56 -10.24
N THR A 149 -19.72 -10.52 -9.99
CA THR A 149 -18.68 -10.10 -10.91
C THR A 149 -17.57 -11.16 -11.04
N ILE A 150 -17.20 -11.83 -9.96
CA ILE A 150 -16.23 -12.96 -10.01
C ILE A 150 -16.82 -14.14 -10.80
N ILE A 151 -18.10 -14.45 -10.61
CA ILE A 151 -18.78 -15.53 -11.33
C ILE A 151 -18.80 -15.25 -12.85
N GLU A 152 -19.02 -13.99 -13.25
CA GLU A 152 -19.11 -13.62 -14.67
C GLU A 152 -17.74 -13.42 -15.37
N LEU A 153 -16.75 -12.90 -14.67
CA LEU A 153 -15.50 -12.43 -15.26
C LEU A 153 -14.24 -13.03 -14.64
N GLY A 154 -14.36 -13.65 -13.48
CA GLY A 154 -13.23 -14.13 -12.70
C GLY A 154 -13.09 -15.66 -12.73
N ASP A 155 -12.38 -16.17 -11.72
CA ASP A 155 -12.22 -17.62 -11.51
C ASP A 155 -13.25 -18.14 -10.51
N VAL A 156 -14.30 -18.77 -11.04
CA VAL A 156 -15.41 -19.35 -10.25
C VAL A 156 -14.90 -20.49 -9.37
N ASN A 157 -13.92 -21.27 -9.84
CA ASN A 157 -13.41 -22.39 -9.06
C ASN A 157 -12.61 -21.89 -7.86
N ALA A 158 -11.75 -20.89 -8.06
CA ALA A 158 -11.01 -20.27 -6.96
C ALA A 158 -11.96 -19.65 -5.92
N LEU A 159 -13.10 -19.07 -6.34
CA LEU A 159 -14.11 -18.57 -5.42
C LEU A 159 -14.76 -19.72 -4.64
N ALA A 160 -15.14 -20.80 -5.31
CA ALA A 160 -15.74 -21.97 -4.68
C ALA A 160 -14.80 -22.63 -3.67
N ASP A 161 -13.54 -22.81 -4.05
CA ASP A 161 -12.48 -23.36 -3.18
C ASP A 161 -12.25 -22.50 -1.93
N ALA A 162 -12.20 -21.16 -2.10
CA ALA A 162 -12.05 -20.24 -0.98
C ALA A 162 -13.26 -20.26 -0.02
N ILE A 163 -14.47 -20.49 -0.54
CA ILE A 163 -15.67 -20.62 0.27
C ILE A 163 -15.67 -21.95 1.04
N ASP A 164 -15.34 -23.04 0.37
CA ASP A 164 -15.28 -24.37 1.00
C ASP A 164 -14.18 -24.43 2.07
N ASP A 165 -13.05 -23.79 1.84
CA ASP A 165 -11.95 -23.69 2.82
C ASP A 165 -12.37 -22.89 4.07
N ALA A 166 -13.11 -21.80 3.89
CA ALA A 166 -13.59 -20.96 5.00
C ALA A 166 -14.82 -21.54 5.71
N PHE A 167 -15.73 -22.16 4.96
CA PHE A 167 -17.01 -22.70 5.41
C PHE A 167 -17.27 -24.05 4.74
N PRO A 168 -16.72 -25.15 5.24
CA PRO A 168 -16.85 -26.47 4.63
C PRO A 168 -18.30 -26.86 4.33
N GLU A 169 -18.53 -27.45 3.15
CA GLU A 169 -19.83 -27.86 2.64
C GLU A 169 -20.82 -26.71 2.33
N SER A 170 -20.36 -25.45 2.36
CA SER A 170 -21.18 -24.28 2.05
C SER A 170 -21.18 -23.95 0.56
N ARG A 171 -22.27 -23.38 0.07
CA ARG A 171 -22.42 -22.89 -1.31
C ARG A 171 -22.93 -21.47 -1.30
N ILE A 172 -22.50 -20.70 -2.29
CA ILE A 172 -23.09 -19.39 -2.56
C ILE A 172 -24.00 -19.49 -3.76
N GLU A 173 -25.20 -18.97 -3.59
CA GLU A 173 -26.19 -18.79 -4.65
C GLU A 173 -26.58 -17.32 -4.66
N ILE A 174 -26.64 -16.72 -5.84
CA ILE A 174 -27.01 -15.31 -6.02
C ILE A 174 -28.35 -15.28 -6.74
N TYR A 175 -29.32 -14.63 -6.13
CA TYR A 175 -30.67 -14.44 -6.66
C TYR A 175 -30.88 -12.97 -7.02
N GLU A 176 -31.61 -12.71 -8.09
CA GLU A 176 -32.08 -11.37 -8.48
C GLU A 176 -33.27 -10.91 -7.62
#